data_029ef628de23421e36b19442ca746dc1
#
_entry.id   029ef628de23421e36b19442ca746dc1
#
_cell.length_a   1.000
_cell.length_b   1.000
_cell.length_c   1.000
_cell.angle_alpha   90.00
_cell.angle_beta   90.00
_cell.angle_gamma   90.00
#
_symmetry.space_group_name_H-M   'P 1'
#
loop_
_entity.id
_entity.type
_entity.pdbx_description
1 polymer ?
#
loop_
_entity_poly.entity_id
_entity_poly.type
_entity_poly.pdbx_seq_one_letter_code
_entity_poly.pdbx_strand_id
1 'polypeptide(L)'
;MLLTGAAESQAKSGHDVLAFSTWLPSRYASQLVSMNDVMGDLIKQNGAVNATVEYLGKVDGKWLGVPICIGSQIKGPCSRIDLMKQHAGIDVQAMYPAGSPPKADDWTFDTFLKAAESCHKAGYSFGIGLGTTSDNVDTAGAIFHGFGAELVDAKGNIKVKSDAVRQALDYYKKLMAFLPADVPAWDDASNNKWLVSGKGALIMNPPSAWAVAKRDAPKVAEQLWTHGFAKGPKGRYAPFVPYFWGAWDFGKNQSAAKSLMVFMSQSSAVEKLVEASGGYDLPSFEKQTLFKTWAEEGPPKGTLFHYPNPYNHQILSIAGAPAPHKIGEQIYVQGIMTQMAVRYYKGEAMEKTLAWAEGEIEGFARN
;
A
#
# COMPACT_ATOMS: atom_id res chain seq x y z
N MET A 1 12.54 -11.13 -0.63
CA MET A 1 12.59 -10.55 -2.00
C MET A 1 13.79 -9.64 -2.22
N LEU A 2 14.02 -8.58 -1.43
CA LEU A 2 15.15 -7.66 -1.64
C LEU A 2 16.52 -8.37 -1.66
N LEU A 3 16.80 -9.18 -0.65
CA LEU A 3 18.09 -9.90 -0.56
C LEU A 3 18.24 -10.95 -1.66
N THR A 4 17.19 -11.71 -1.97
CA THR A 4 17.20 -12.71 -3.04
C THR A 4 17.44 -12.05 -4.39
N GLY A 5 16.67 -11.00 -4.73
CA GLY A 5 16.84 -10.25 -5.98
C GLY A 5 18.25 -9.65 -6.11
N ALA A 6 18.80 -9.08 -5.04
CA ALA A 6 20.16 -8.53 -5.05
C ALA A 6 21.23 -9.63 -5.26
N ALA A 7 21.10 -10.76 -4.57
CA ALA A 7 22.05 -11.87 -4.70
C ALA A 7 22.02 -12.48 -6.11
N GLU A 8 20.84 -12.73 -6.66
CA GLU A 8 20.69 -13.30 -8.01
C GLU A 8 21.13 -12.32 -9.10
N SER A 9 20.79 -11.05 -8.97
CA SER A 9 21.26 -9.98 -9.88
C SER A 9 22.77 -9.91 -9.93
N GLN A 10 23.46 -10.05 -8.79
CA GLN A 10 24.91 -10.03 -8.69
C GLN A 10 25.53 -11.32 -9.23
N ALA A 11 24.97 -12.48 -8.86
CA ALA A 11 25.49 -13.80 -9.26
C ALA A 11 25.19 -14.15 -10.74
N LYS A 12 24.25 -13.44 -11.39
CA LYS A 12 23.71 -13.78 -12.72
C LYS A 12 23.20 -15.24 -12.77
N SER A 13 22.58 -15.67 -11.69
CA SER A 13 22.14 -17.05 -11.49
C SER A 13 21.06 -17.09 -10.42
N GLY A 14 20.04 -17.93 -10.55
CA GLY A 14 18.98 -18.10 -9.58
C GLY A 14 17.67 -18.62 -10.18
N HIS A 15 16.55 -18.07 -9.76
CA HIS A 15 15.23 -18.47 -10.22
C HIS A 15 14.95 -18.00 -11.66
N ASP A 16 14.16 -18.75 -12.41
CA ASP A 16 13.66 -18.30 -13.72
C ASP A 16 12.59 -17.20 -13.57
N VAL A 17 11.76 -17.28 -12.50
CA VAL A 17 10.73 -16.31 -12.17
C VAL A 17 10.88 -15.88 -10.72
N LEU A 18 10.84 -14.58 -10.48
CA LEU A 18 10.88 -14.02 -9.13
C LEU A 18 9.75 -12.99 -8.96
N ALA A 19 9.19 -12.94 -7.75
CA ALA A 19 8.23 -11.89 -7.38
C ALA A 19 8.98 -10.63 -6.94
N PHE A 20 8.60 -9.50 -7.50
CA PHE A 20 9.12 -8.18 -7.17
C PHE A 20 7.99 -7.30 -6.62
N SER A 21 8.21 -6.65 -5.48
CA SER A 21 7.24 -5.70 -4.91
C SER A 21 7.50 -4.29 -5.43
N THR A 22 6.42 -3.54 -5.65
CA THR A 22 6.41 -2.09 -5.88
C THR A 22 7.46 -1.61 -6.88
N TRP A 23 8.49 -0.89 -6.43
CA TRP A 23 9.56 -0.29 -7.25
C TRP A 23 10.65 -1.27 -7.70
N LEU A 24 10.71 -2.50 -7.16
CA LEU A 24 11.81 -3.42 -7.43
C LEU A 24 12.01 -3.78 -8.91
N PRO A 25 10.97 -3.87 -9.76
CA PRO A 25 11.21 -4.07 -11.19
C PRO A 25 12.14 -3.00 -11.79
N SER A 26 11.96 -1.74 -11.43
CA SER A 26 12.79 -0.65 -11.97
C SER A 26 14.25 -0.72 -11.55
N ARG A 27 14.53 -1.21 -10.34
CA ARG A 27 15.91 -1.45 -9.85
C ARG A 27 16.69 -2.41 -10.75
N TYR A 28 16.00 -3.39 -11.31
CA TYR A 28 16.61 -4.44 -12.14
C TYR A 28 16.26 -4.31 -13.62
N ALA A 29 15.85 -3.12 -14.07
CA ALA A 29 15.34 -2.89 -15.43
C ALA A 29 16.28 -3.37 -16.56
N SER A 30 17.62 -3.25 -16.37
CA SER A 30 18.62 -3.70 -17.32
C SER A 30 18.84 -5.22 -17.35
N GLN A 31 18.30 -5.96 -16.37
CA GLN A 31 18.50 -7.39 -16.19
C GLN A 31 17.20 -8.21 -16.27
N LEU A 32 16.06 -7.54 -16.43
CA LEU A 32 14.78 -8.21 -16.57
C LEU A 32 14.39 -8.34 -18.03
N VAL A 33 13.83 -9.49 -18.39
CA VAL A 33 13.29 -9.75 -19.74
C VAL A 33 12.10 -8.82 -19.98
N SER A 34 11.94 -8.34 -21.21
CA SER A 34 10.74 -7.60 -21.60
C SER A 34 9.51 -8.51 -21.59
N MET A 35 8.44 -8.02 -20.94
CA MET A 35 7.12 -8.65 -20.90
C MET A 35 6.11 -7.94 -21.81
N ASN A 36 6.57 -7.16 -22.80
CA ASN A 36 5.67 -6.41 -23.67
C ASN A 36 4.71 -7.31 -24.45
N ASP A 37 5.18 -8.44 -24.94
CA ASP A 37 4.38 -9.46 -25.61
C ASP A 37 3.30 -10.04 -24.67
N VAL A 38 3.71 -10.51 -23.50
CA VAL A 38 2.82 -11.06 -22.48
C VAL A 38 1.78 -10.01 -22.02
N MET A 39 2.21 -8.81 -21.70
CA MET A 39 1.33 -7.75 -21.26
C MET A 39 0.37 -7.27 -22.35
N GLY A 40 0.82 -7.23 -23.63
CA GLY A 40 -0.04 -6.91 -24.75
C GLY A 40 -1.21 -7.89 -24.88
N ASP A 41 -0.94 -9.19 -24.76
CA ASP A 41 -1.97 -10.21 -24.79
C ASP A 41 -2.89 -10.19 -23.56
N LEU A 42 -2.33 -10.03 -22.37
CA LEU A 42 -3.11 -9.95 -21.13
C LEU A 42 -4.01 -8.71 -21.06
N ILE A 43 -3.54 -7.55 -21.50
CA ILE A 43 -4.35 -6.32 -21.56
C ILE A 43 -5.49 -6.48 -22.59
N LYS A 44 -5.23 -7.09 -23.73
CA LYS A 44 -6.26 -7.36 -24.74
C LYS A 44 -7.38 -8.28 -24.19
N GLN A 45 -7.00 -9.28 -23.39
CA GLN A 45 -7.94 -10.24 -22.82
C GLN A 45 -8.67 -9.68 -21.59
N ASN A 46 -7.93 -9.08 -20.64
CA ASN A 46 -8.40 -8.76 -19.31
C ASN A 46 -8.67 -7.26 -19.05
N GLY A 47 -8.51 -6.41 -20.07
CA GLY A 47 -8.62 -4.95 -19.93
C GLY A 47 -7.34 -4.30 -19.44
N ALA A 48 -7.36 -2.99 -19.26
CA ALA A 48 -6.22 -2.22 -18.78
C ALA A 48 -5.85 -2.59 -17.34
N VAL A 49 -4.61 -2.35 -16.96
CA VAL A 49 -4.21 -2.29 -15.55
C VAL A 49 -4.42 -0.87 -15.01
N ASN A 50 -4.47 -0.72 -13.67
CA ASN A 50 -4.53 0.62 -13.10
C ASN A 50 -3.23 1.42 -13.34
N ALA A 51 -3.34 2.75 -13.32
CA ALA A 51 -2.24 3.65 -13.65
C ALA A 51 -1.00 3.48 -12.76
N THR A 52 -1.19 3.12 -11.49
CA THR A 52 -0.08 2.89 -10.54
C THR A 52 0.70 1.62 -10.89
N VAL A 53 -0.01 0.56 -11.29
CA VAL A 53 0.63 -0.68 -11.77
C VAL A 53 1.40 -0.43 -13.06
N GLU A 54 0.82 0.31 -14.01
CA GLU A 54 1.51 0.65 -15.26
C GLU A 54 2.76 1.49 -14.98
N TYR A 55 2.64 2.50 -14.13
CA TYR A 55 3.76 3.36 -13.73
C TYR A 55 4.92 2.55 -13.11
N LEU A 56 4.64 1.62 -12.20
CA LEU A 56 5.68 0.83 -11.54
C LEU A 56 6.24 -0.32 -12.40
N GLY A 57 5.39 -0.94 -13.20
CA GLY A 57 5.74 -2.13 -14.00
C GLY A 57 6.36 -1.82 -15.36
N LYS A 58 6.21 -0.58 -15.86
CA LYS A 58 6.63 -0.18 -17.21
C LYS A 58 7.63 0.98 -17.16
N VAL A 59 8.85 0.73 -17.52
CA VAL A 59 9.94 1.71 -17.54
C VAL A 59 10.44 1.89 -18.98
N ASP A 60 10.51 3.13 -19.44
CA ASP A 60 10.95 3.48 -20.80
C ASP A 60 10.25 2.67 -21.92
N GLY A 61 8.93 2.46 -21.76
CA GLY A 61 8.11 1.70 -22.71
C GLY A 61 8.23 0.19 -22.61
N LYS A 62 9.09 -0.34 -21.72
CA LYS A 62 9.33 -1.76 -21.49
C LYS A 62 8.59 -2.23 -20.24
N TRP A 63 7.66 -3.17 -20.36
CA TRP A 63 7.13 -3.91 -19.23
C TRP A 63 8.21 -4.81 -18.63
N LEU A 64 8.51 -4.62 -17.35
CA LEU A 64 9.54 -5.33 -16.61
C LEU A 64 9.00 -6.54 -15.84
N GLY A 65 7.68 -6.62 -15.72
CA GLY A 65 7.01 -7.72 -15.05
C GLY A 65 5.52 -7.76 -15.35
N VAL A 66 4.90 -8.86 -14.96
CA VAL A 66 3.45 -9.09 -15.05
C VAL A 66 2.86 -8.88 -13.66
N PRO A 67 1.83 -8.03 -13.48
CA PRO A 67 1.23 -7.81 -12.17
C PRO A 67 0.58 -9.09 -11.64
N ILE A 68 0.76 -9.34 -10.35
CA ILE A 68 0.33 -10.56 -9.68
C ILE A 68 -0.96 -10.30 -8.90
N CYS A 69 -1.89 -11.25 -8.93
CA CYS A 69 -2.99 -11.34 -7.98
C CYS A 69 -2.51 -12.07 -6.71
N ILE A 70 -1.85 -11.38 -5.83
CA ILE A 70 -1.33 -11.92 -4.57
C ILE A 70 -1.46 -10.88 -3.47
N GLY A 71 -2.08 -11.26 -2.38
CA GLY A 71 -2.29 -10.42 -1.22
C GLY A 71 -3.21 -9.24 -1.48
N SER A 72 -3.66 -8.61 -0.43
CA SER A 72 -4.35 -7.33 -0.56
C SER A 72 -3.35 -6.24 -0.86
N GLN A 73 -3.38 -5.74 -2.06
CA GLN A 73 -2.49 -4.68 -2.52
C GLN A 73 -2.90 -3.30 -1.97
N ILE A 74 -4.17 -3.12 -1.58
CA ILE A 74 -4.67 -1.88 -1.00
C ILE A 74 -4.59 -1.96 0.52
N LYS A 75 -3.78 -1.10 1.14
CA LYS A 75 -3.49 -1.06 2.57
C LYS A 75 -4.39 -0.03 3.30
N GLY A 76 -5.71 -0.27 3.26
CA GLY A 76 -6.68 0.57 3.95
C GLY A 76 -6.73 0.34 5.47
N PRO A 77 -7.54 1.12 6.20
CA PRO A 77 -7.80 0.88 7.60
C PRO A 77 -8.53 -0.43 7.86
N CYS A 78 -8.10 -1.14 8.90
CA CYS A 78 -8.85 -2.19 9.57
C CYS A 78 -9.18 -1.71 10.99
N SER A 79 -10.47 -1.52 11.28
CA SER A 79 -10.94 -0.89 12.51
C SER A 79 -11.73 -1.85 13.38
N ARG A 80 -11.66 -1.65 14.70
CA ARG A 80 -12.54 -2.24 15.70
C ARG A 80 -13.87 -1.48 15.70
N ILE A 81 -14.96 -2.13 15.25
CA ILE A 81 -16.32 -1.56 15.18
C ILE A 81 -16.75 -1.01 16.53
N ASP A 82 -16.58 -1.83 17.57
CA ASP A 82 -16.97 -1.52 18.94
C ASP A 82 -16.22 -0.31 19.49
N LEU A 83 -14.89 -0.30 19.39
CA LEU A 83 -14.04 0.77 19.92
C LEU A 83 -14.22 2.10 19.17
N MET A 84 -14.31 2.05 17.85
CA MET A 84 -14.55 3.25 17.03
C MET A 84 -15.91 3.88 17.35
N LYS A 85 -16.96 3.07 17.52
CA LYS A 85 -18.28 3.57 17.88
C LYS A 85 -18.32 4.11 19.30
N GLN A 86 -17.76 3.39 20.27
CA GLN A 86 -17.80 3.74 21.69
C GLN A 86 -16.96 4.98 22.00
N HIS A 87 -15.75 5.09 21.46
CA HIS A 87 -14.78 6.09 21.88
C HIS A 87 -14.63 7.26 20.91
N ALA A 88 -14.85 7.03 19.61
CA ALA A 88 -14.74 8.08 18.59
C ALA A 88 -16.12 8.52 18.03
N GLY A 89 -17.20 7.82 18.37
CA GLY A 89 -18.54 8.11 17.82
C GLY A 89 -18.68 7.75 16.34
N ILE A 90 -17.79 6.93 15.80
CA ILE A 90 -17.75 6.59 14.37
C ILE A 90 -18.33 5.20 14.14
N ASP A 91 -19.44 5.13 13.40
CA ASP A 91 -20.03 3.89 12.95
C ASP A 91 -19.40 3.48 11.59
N VAL A 92 -18.34 2.69 11.65
CA VAL A 92 -17.59 2.29 10.44
C VAL A 92 -18.42 1.43 9.49
N GLN A 93 -19.41 0.67 10.00
CA GLN A 93 -20.30 -0.13 9.18
C GLN A 93 -21.34 0.72 8.44
N ALA A 94 -21.86 1.76 9.09
CA ALA A 94 -22.74 2.71 8.44
C ALA A 94 -22.02 3.56 7.38
N MET A 95 -20.75 3.89 7.63
CA MET A 95 -19.90 4.64 6.72
C MET A 95 -19.49 3.82 5.51
N TYR A 96 -19.22 2.53 5.69
CA TYR A 96 -18.81 1.58 4.65
C TYR A 96 -19.69 0.32 4.69
N PRO A 97 -20.97 0.42 4.31
CA PRO A 97 -21.90 -0.70 4.38
C PRO A 97 -21.51 -1.79 3.37
N ALA A 98 -21.65 -3.05 3.77
CA ALA A 98 -21.42 -4.18 2.86
C ALA A 98 -22.39 -4.13 1.67
N GLY A 99 -21.87 -4.36 0.45
CA GLY A 99 -22.68 -4.43 -0.77
C GLY A 99 -23.32 -3.11 -1.22
N SER A 100 -22.91 -1.97 -0.65
CA SER A 100 -23.44 -0.65 -0.99
C SER A 100 -22.31 0.39 -1.13
N PRO A 101 -22.53 1.47 -1.87
CA PRO A 101 -21.55 2.55 -1.98
C PRO A 101 -21.23 3.16 -0.61
N PRO A 102 -19.97 3.57 -0.39
CA PRO A 102 -19.57 4.25 0.85
C PRO A 102 -20.33 5.55 1.10
N LYS A 103 -20.57 5.85 2.37
CA LYS A 103 -21.13 7.13 2.87
C LYS A 103 -20.05 7.80 3.75
N ALA A 104 -18.91 8.12 3.16
CA ALA A 104 -17.69 8.46 3.86
C ALA A 104 -17.18 9.87 3.57
N ASP A 105 -18.06 10.81 3.21
CA ASP A 105 -17.67 12.19 2.88
C ASP A 105 -17.03 12.90 4.08
N ASP A 106 -17.56 12.65 5.28
CA ASP A 106 -17.06 13.22 6.53
C ASP A 106 -15.87 12.46 7.12
N TRP A 107 -15.45 11.34 6.50
CA TRP A 107 -14.25 10.62 6.88
C TRP A 107 -13.02 11.30 6.27
N THR A 108 -12.60 12.38 6.93
CA THR A 108 -11.50 13.26 6.54
C THR A 108 -10.29 13.08 7.44
N PHE A 109 -9.14 13.65 7.08
CA PHE A 109 -7.95 13.67 7.94
C PHE A 109 -8.23 14.32 9.30
N ASP A 110 -9.10 15.33 9.37
CA ASP A 110 -9.49 15.95 10.65
C ASP A 110 -10.31 15.00 11.52
N THR A 111 -11.29 14.29 10.94
CA THR A 111 -12.07 13.28 11.67
C THR A 111 -11.23 12.08 12.07
N PHE A 112 -10.28 11.67 11.22
CA PHE A 112 -9.31 10.63 11.54
C PHE A 112 -8.43 11.00 12.73
N LEU A 113 -7.90 12.23 12.74
CA LEU A 113 -7.08 12.73 13.84
C LEU A 113 -7.86 12.80 15.16
N LYS A 114 -9.10 13.31 15.14
CA LYS A 114 -9.98 13.33 16.30
C LYS A 114 -10.30 11.94 16.83
N ALA A 115 -10.53 10.97 15.92
CA ALA A 115 -10.76 9.59 16.29
C ALA A 115 -9.51 8.96 16.93
N ALA A 116 -8.31 9.22 16.36
CA ALA A 116 -7.06 8.77 16.93
C ALA A 116 -6.83 9.32 18.35
N GLU A 117 -7.09 10.61 18.57
CA GLU A 117 -7.02 11.25 19.89
C GLU A 117 -7.99 10.62 20.88
N SER A 118 -9.26 10.45 20.50
CA SER A 118 -10.30 9.91 21.37
C SER A 118 -10.01 8.45 21.76
N CYS A 119 -9.63 7.62 20.80
CA CYS A 119 -9.25 6.24 21.06
C CYS A 119 -7.96 6.13 21.90
N HIS A 120 -6.99 7.00 21.66
CA HIS A 120 -5.77 7.08 22.49
C HIS A 120 -6.08 7.38 23.95
N LYS A 121 -6.91 8.41 24.21
CA LYS A 121 -7.35 8.79 25.57
C LYS A 121 -8.09 7.66 26.28
N ALA A 122 -8.76 6.79 25.51
CA ALA A 122 -9.44 5.60 26.04
C ALA A 122 -8.51 4.37 26.21
N GLY A 123 -7.23 4.48 25.84
CA GLY A 123 -6.25 3.39 25.93
C GLY A 123 -6.17 2.47 24.70
N TYR A 124 -6.80 2.85 23.59
CA TYR A 124 -6.87 2.06 22.35
C TYR A 124 -6.27 2.80 21.15
N SER A 125 -5.00 3.18 21.24
CA SER A 125 -4.29 3.93 20.20
C SER A 125 -4.39 3.27 18.82
N PHE A 126 -4.41 4.08 17.77
CA PHE A 126 -4.24 3.58 16.41
C PHE A 126 -2.84 3.01 16.22
N GLY A 127 -2.73 1.86 15.53
CA GLY A 127 -1.47 1.20 15.25
C GLY A 127 -0.98 1.51 13.83
N ILE A 128 -0.33 2.66 13.67
CA ILE A 128 0.22 3.12 12.37
C ILE A 128 1.73 3.15 12.49
N GLY A 129 2.41 2.19 11.84
CA GLY A 129 3.85 2.14 11.84
C GLY A 129 4.52 3.27 11.05
N LEU A 130 5.73 3.65 11.46
CA LEU A 130 6.56 4.66 10.82
C LEU A 130 8.01 4.18 10.60
N GLY A 131 8.19 2.86 10.52
CA GLY A 131 9.43 2.25 10.05
C GLY A 131 9.62 2.40 8.53
N THR A 132 10.63 1.73 7.99
CA THR A 132 11.00 1.79 6.57
C THR A 132 10.47 0.61 5.76
N THR A 133 9.53 -0.16 6.29
CA THR A 133 8.88 -1.27 5.57
C THR A 133 7.72 -0.78 4.70
N SER A 134 7.30 -1.58 3.74
CA SER A 134 6.38 -1.16 2.68
C SER A 134 5.04 -0.61 3.18
N ASP A 135 4.39 -1.28 4.13
CA ASP A 135 3.10 -0.83 4.66
C ASP A 135 3.20 0.57 5.30
N ASN A 136 4.30 0.82 6.02
CA ASN A 136 4.53 2.08 6.70
C ASN A 136 4.84 3.21 5.70
N VAL A 137 5.71 2.93 4.74
CA VAL A 137 6.14 3.91 3.73
C VAL A 137 4.98 4.30 2.81
N ASP A 138 4.16 3.34 2.37
CA ASP A 138 3.00 3.64 1.52
C ASP A 138 1.86 4.33 2.28
N THR A 139 1.68 4.02 3.57
CA THR A 139 0.76 4.78 4.42
C THR A 139 1.21 6.24 4.54
N ALA A 140 2.51 6.46 4.72
CA ALA A 140 3.07 7.82 4.71
C ALA A 140 2.85 8.50 3.36
N GLY A 141 3.11 7.82 2.26
CA GLY A 141 2.87 8.32 0.91
C GLY A 141 1.42 8.74 0.68
N ALA A 142 0.45 7.93 1.11
CA ALA A 142 -0.96 8.25 0.97
C ALA A 142 -1.37 9.51 1.77
N ILE A 143 -0.80 9.71 2.95
CA ILE A 143 -1.02 10.93 3.74
C ILE A 143 -0.41 12.14 3.04
N PHE A 144 0.85 12.04 2.58
CA PHE A 144 1.50 13.13 1.83
C PHE A 144 0.68 13.49 0.59
N HIS A 145 0.30 12.52 -0.25
CA HIS A 145 -0.53 12.76 -1.43
C HIS A 145 -1.90 13.35 -1.08
N GLY A 146 -2.48 12.98 0.06
CA GLY A 146 -3.72 13.57 0.56
C GLY A 146 -3.62 15.08 0.79
N PHE A 147 -2.44 15.61 1.06
CA PHE A 147 -2.13 17.04 1.10
C PHE A 147 -1.67 17.59 -0.26
N GLY A 148 -1.48 16.74 -1.27
CA GLY A 148 -0.87 17.12 -2.55
C GLY A 148 0.65 17.29 -2.47
N ALA A 149 1.28 16.66 -1.47
CA ALA A 149 2.71 16.72 -1.25
C ALA A 149 3.43 15.65 -2.09
N GLU A 150 4.29 16.10 -2.97
CA GLU A 150 5.25 15.31 -3.72
C GLU A 150 6.66 15.71 -3.29
N LEU A 151 7.56 14.76 -3.08
CA LEU A 151 8.95 15.09 -2.78
C LEU A 151 9.74 15.43 -4.05
N VAL A 152 9.37 14.79 -5.16
CA VAL A 152 9.95 15.03 -6.50
C VAL A 152 8.82 14.90 -7.52
N ASP A 153 8.77 15.81 -8.48
CA ASP A 153 7.79 15.77 -9.57
C ASP A 153 8.20 14.76 -10.67
N ALA A 154 7.31 14.53 -11.64
CA ALA A 154 7.55 13.59 -12.75
C ALA A 154 8.74 14.01 -13.66
N LYS A 155 9.21 15.24 -13.58
CA LYS A 155 10.38 15.76 -14.32
C LYS A 155 11.68 15.66 -13.54
N GLY A 156 11.62 15.18 -12.29
CA GLY A 156 12.79 15.08 -11.42
C GLY A 156 13.07 16.35 -10.60
N ASN A 157 12.20 17.37 -10.62
CA ASN A 157 12.41 18.56 -9.81
C ASN A 157 12.06 18.29 -8.35
N ILE A 158 12.94 18.60 -7.44
CA ILE A 158 12.77 18.44 -6.01
C ILE A 158 11.72 19.44 -5.49
N LYS A 159 10.69 18.96 -4.75
CA LYS A 159 9.58 19.72 -4.20
C LYS A 159 9.47 19.62 -2.68
N VAL A 160 10.50 19.12 -2.02
CA VAL A 160 10.55 18.86 -0.56
C VAL A 160 10.14 20.06 0.28
N LYS A 161 10.49 21.30 -0.14
CA LYS A 161 10.21 22.54 0.60
C LYS A 161 8.84 23.17 0.30
N SER A 162 7.92 22.44 -0.34
CA SER A 162 6.58 22.92 -0.63
C SER A 162 5.71 23.06 0.64
N ASP A 163 4.71 23.94 0.59
CA ASP A 163 3.72 24.08 1.67
C ASP A 163 2.95 22.80 1.92
N ALA A 164 2.67 22.00 0.88
CA ALA A 164 2.00 20.73 0.99
C ALA A 164 2.80 19.71 1.84
N VAL A 165 4.13 19.67 1.66
CA VAL A 165 5.02 18.82 2.49
C VAL A 165 5.02 19.30 3.93
N ARG A 166 5.07 20.60 4.18
CA ARG A 166 4.99 21.18 5.53
C ARG A 166 3.67 20.79 6.22
N GLN A 167 2.55 20.94 5.53
CA GLN A 167 1.23 20.56 6.03
C GLN A 167 1.14 19.07 6.37
N ALA A 168 1.68 18.20 5.52
CA ALA A 168 1.73 16.76 5.78
C ALA A 168 2.56 16.43 7.03
N LEU A 169 3.70 17.08 7.21
CA LEU A 169 4.55 16.91 8.40
C LEU A 169 3.86 17.44 9.67
N ASP A 170 3.20 18.59 9.61
CA ASP A 170 2.45 19.14 10.75
C ASP A 170 1.28 18.21 11.14
N TYR A 171 0.62 17.61 10.16
CA TYR A 171 -0.40 16.60 10.41
C TYR A 171 0.19 15.37 11.10
N TYR A 172 1.30 14.84 10.60
CA TYR A 172 2.00 13.71 11.22
C TYR A 172 2.43 14.02 12.65
N LYS A 173 2.96 15.21 12.91
CA LYS A 173 3.35 15.61 14.26
C LYS A 173 2.19 15.55 15.24
N LYS A 174 0.98 15.96 14.81
CA LYS A 174 -0.23 15.83 15.61
C LYS A 174 -0.67 14.38 15.78
N LEU A 175 -0.69 13.61 14.69
CA LEU A 175 -1.12 12.21 14.69
C LEU A 175 -0.23 11.34 15.59
N MET A 176 1.08 11.49 15.49
CA MET A 176 2.06 10.70 16.24
C MET A 176 1.92 10.86 17.75
N ALA A 177 1.39 11.98 18.23
CA ALA A 177 1.11 12.17 19.66
C ALA A 177 0.07 11.19 20.21
N PHE A 178 -0.72 10.56 19.35
CA PHE A 178 -1.80 9.62 19.69
C PHE A 178 -1.49 8.16 19.28
N LEU A 179 -0.33 7.92 18.71
CA LEU A 179 0.15 6.57 18.35
C LEU A 179 1.00 5.96 19.47
N PRO A 180 1.23 4.63 19.47
CA PRO A 180 2.24 4.01 20.33
C PRO A 180 3.64 4.62 20.13
N ALA A 181 4.39 4.80 21.20
CA ALA A 181 5.69 5.49 21.16
C ALA A 181 6.74 4.76 20.30
N ASP A 182 6.59 3.46 20.11
CA ASP A 182 7.51 2.57 19.40
C ASP A 182 7.20 2.42 17.89
N VAL A 183 6.17 3.08 17.37
CA VAL A 183 5.80 3.01 15.92
C VAL A 183 6.94 3.31 14.95
N PRO A 184 7.99 4.11 15.28
CA PRO A 184 9.14 4.27 14.40
C PRO A 184 9.98 3.00 14.19
N ALA A 185 9.83 2.00 15.06
CA ALA A 185 10.54 0.72 14.97
C ALA A 185 9.66 -0.42 14.42
N TRP A 186 8.40 -0.13 14.08
CA TRP A 186 7.47 -1.16 13.63
C TRP A 186 7.80 -1.66 12.21
N ASP A 187 7.67 -2.97 12.04
CA ASP A 187 7.66 -3.68 10.76
C ASP A 187 6.22 -3.95 10.27
N ASP A 188 6.07 -4.61 9.12
CA ASP A 188 4.76 -4.93 8.53
C ASP A 188 3.94 -5.96 9.34
N ALA A 189 4.53 -6.65 10.32
CA ALA A 189 3.82 -7.56 11.22
C ALA A 189 3.34 -6.88 12.52
N SER A 190 3.91 -5.75 12.86
CA SER A 190 3.69 -5.08 14.15
C SER A 190 2.27 -4.53 14.28
N ASN A 191 1.71 -3.95 13.20
CA ASN A 191 0.34 -3.46 13.16
C ASN A 191 -0.68 -4.59 13.40
N ASN A 192 -0.51 -5.76 12.76
CA ASN A 192 -1.37 -6.92 12.96
C ASN A 192 -1.33 -7.40 14.42
N LYS A 193 -0.13 -7.52 14.98
CA LYS A 193 0.03 -7.90 16.39
C LYS A 193 -0.67 -6.91 17.33
N TRP A 194 -0.57 -5.63 17.05
CA TRP A 194 -1.23 -4.57 17.82
C TRP A 194 -2.75 -4.73 17.82
N LEU A 195 -3.37 -4.91 16.65
CA LEU A 195 -4.82 -5.08 16.53
C LEU A 195 -5.30 -6.38 17.17
N VAL A 196 -4.63 -7.51 16.88
CA VAL A 196 -4.98 -8.85 17.40
C VAL A 196 -4.85 -8.92 18.91
N SER A 197 -3.90 -8.19 19.51
CA SER A 197 -3.76 -8.09 20.97
C SER A 197 -4.91 -7.36 21.65
N GLY A 198 -5.83 -6.74 20.90
CA GLY A 198 -6.94 -5.96 21.43
C GLY A 198 -6.57 -4.54 21.89
N LYS A 199 -5.31 -4.13 21.74
CA LYS A 199 -4.80 -2.82 22.21
C LYS A 199 -5.12 -1.66 21.27
N GLY A 200 -5.46 -1.93 19.99
CA GLY A 200 -5.69 -0.92 18.98
C GLY A 200 -7.12 -0.82 18.51
N ALA A 201 -7.60 0.40 18.28
CA ALA A 201 -8.91 0.63 17.66
C ALA A 201 -8.85 0.60 16.13
N LEU A 202 -7.69 0.87 15.53
CA LEU A 202 -7.48 0.90 14.08
C LEU A 202 -6.02 0.62 13.76
N ILE A 203 -5.80 -0.06 12.65
CA ILE A 203 -4.47 -0.17 12.00
C ILE A 203 -4.59 0.14 10.51
N MET A 204 -3.48 0.52 9.90
CA MET A 204 -3.36 0.62 8.44
C MET A 204 -2.80 -0.70 7.92
N ASN A 205 -3.69 -1.64 7.66
CA ASN A 205 -3.36 -2.91 7.01
C ASN A 205 -4.62 -3.55 6.44
N PRO A 206 -4.48 -4.30 5.39
CA PRO A 206 -5.60 -4.97 4.72
C PRO A 206 -6.13 -6.18 5.51
N PRO A 207 -6.99 -6.96 4.88
CA PRO A 207 -7.61 -8.16 5.43
C PRO A 207 -6.67 -9.19 6.09
N SER A 208 -5.36 -9.10 5.89
CA SER A 208 -4.40 -9.96 6.59
C SER A 208 -4.55 -9.92 8.11
N ALA A 209 -4.82 -8.76 8.69
CA ALA A 209 -5.07 -8.63 10.12
C ALA A 209 -6.32 -9.41 10.56
N TRP A 210 -7.38 -9.37 9.74
CA TRP A 210 -8.58 -10.16 10.02
C TRP A 210 -8.31 -11.66 9.92
N ALA A 211 -7.58 -12.13 8.90
CA ALA A 211 -7.22 -13.53 8.74
C ALA A 211 -6.41 -14.06 9.95
N VAL A 212 -5.46 -13.26 10.44
CA VAL A 212 -4.70 -13.57 11.66
C VAL A 212 -5.62 -13.56 12.88
N ALA A 213 -6.46 -12.54 13.04
CA ALA A 213 -7.38 -12.43 14.18
C ALA A 213 -8.39 -13.59 14.20
N LYS A 214 -8.92 -14.01 13.06
CA LYS A 214 -9.83 -15.15 12.96
C LYS A 214 -9.22 -16.43 13.51
N ARG A 215 -7.93 -16.64 13.28
CA ARG A 215 -7.19 -17.80 13.78
C ARG A 215 -6.84 -17.67 15.26
N ASP A 216 -6.31 -16.52 15.67
CA ASP A 216 -5.62 -16.35 16.95
C ASP A 216 -6.46 -15.62 18.02
N ALA A 217 -7.44 -14.80 17.59
CA ALA A 217 -8.29 -14.00 18.47
C ALA A 217 -9.71 -13.82 17.88
N PRO A 218 -10.54 -14.88 17.81
CA PRO A 218 -11.85 -14.86 17.14
C PRO A 218 -12.78 -13.74 17.64
N LYS A 219 -12.79 -13.43 18.94
CA LYS A 219 -13.59 -12.33 19.51
C LYS A 219 -13.16 -10.95 19.00
N VAL A 220 -11.89 -10.77 18.68
CA VAL A 220 -11.41 -9.55 18.02
C VAL A 220 -11.85 -9.55 16.55
N ALA A 221 -11.71 -10.68 15.86
CA ALA A 221 -12.10 -10.81 14.46
C ALA A 221 -13.56 -10.44 14.19
N GLU A 222 -14.48 -10.81 15.10
CA GLU A 222 -15.90 -10.46 15.03
C GLU A 222 -16.17 -8.95 15.06
N GLN A 223 -15.21 -8.18 15.55
CA GLN A 223 -15.31 -6.72 15.67
C GLN A 223 -14.47 -5.97 14.63
N LEU A 224 -13.95 -6.64 13.61
CA LEU A 224 -13.12 -6.00 12.60
C LEU A 224 -13.90 -5.62 11.36
N TRP A 225 -13.56 -4.43 10.83
CA TRP A 225 -14.12 -3.90 9.59
C TRP A 225 -13.05 -3.21 8.77
N THR A 226 -12.85 -3.68 7.55
CA THR A 226 -11.91 -3.05 6.61
C THR A 226 -12.64 -2.03 5.76
N HIS A 227 -12.05 -0.85 5.57
CA HIS A 227 -12.70 0.26 4.89
C HIS A 227 -11.70 1.19 4.18
N GLY A 228 -12.22 2.23 3.48
CA GLY A 228 -11.37 3.21 2.81
C GLY A 228 -10.66 4.15 3.79
N PHE A 229 -9.51 4.67 3.36
CA PHE A 229 -8.74 5.63 4.13
C PHE A 229 -9.45 6.99 4.21
N ALA A 230 -9.03 7.82 5.15
CA ALA A 230 -9.57 9.16 5.32
C ALA A 230 -9.20 10.09 4.14
N LYS A 231 -10.10 11.01 3.79
CA LYS A 231 -9.92 11.97 2.71
C LYS A 231 -9.07 13.15 3.19
N GLY A 232 -7.96 13.39 2.53
CA GLY A 232 -7.17 14.61 2.70
C GLY A 232 -7.71 15.79 1.88
N PRO A 233 -7.12 16.98 2.01
CA PRO A 233 -7.55 18.18 1.26
C PRO A 233 -7.55 18.02 -0.27
N LYS A 234 -6.70 17.14 -0.80
CA LYS A 234 -6.56 16.89 -2.26
C LYS A 234 -7.18 15.59 -2.74
N GLY A 235 -7.77 14.80 -1.86
CA GLY A 235 -8.44 13.58 -2.25
C GLY A 235 -8.30 12.46 -1.23
N ARG A 236 -8.91 11.31 -1.58
CA ARG A 236 -8.83 10.08 -0.81
C ARG A 236 -7.84 9.15 -1.47
N TYR A 237 -6.66 9.03 -0.88
CA TYR A 237 -5.58 8.19 -1.37
C TYR A 237 -5.48 6.91 -0.55
N ALA A 238 -5.38 5.77 -1.24
CA ALA A 238 -5.17 4.48 -0.60
C ALA A 238 -3.71 4.06 -0.76
N PRO A 239 -3.03 3.65 0.32
CA PRO A 239 -1.72 3.01 0.20
C PRO A 239 -1.83 1.77 -0.68
N PHE A 240 -0.96 1.61 -1.67
CA PHE A 240 -1.03 0.54 -2.66
C PHE A 240 0.32 -0.14 -2.86
N VAL A 241 0.35 -1.47 -2.67
CA VAL A 241 1.58 -2.28 -2.70
C VAL A 241 1.43 -3.39 -3.76
N PRO A 242 1.55 -3.08 -5.05
CA PRO A 242 1.46 -4.09 -6.09
C PRO A 242 2.70 -4.98 -6.14
N TYR A 243 2.52 -6.19 -6.68
CA TYR A 243 3.58 -7.15 -6.92
C TYR A 243 3.61 -7.54 -8.40
N PHE A 244 4.79 -7.96 -8.86
CA PHE A 244 5.04 -8.31 -10.25
C PHE A 244 5.82 -9.64 -10.34
N TRP A 245 5.43 -10.52 -11.28
CA TRP A 245 6.32 -11.57 -11.74
C TRP A 245 7.31 -10.99 -12.73
N GLY A 246 8.59 -11.17 -12.48
CA GLY A 246 9.66 -10.84 -13.43
C GLY A 246 10.50 -12.06 -13.75
N ALA A 247 11.16 -12.05 -14.90
CA ALA A 247 12.12 -13.06 -15.30
C ALA A 247 13.47 -12.41 -15.60
N TRP A 248 14.55 -13.03 -15.11
CA TRP A 248 15.89 -12.58 -15.39
C TRP A 248 16.31 -12.83 -16.83
N ASP A 249 17.09 -11.93 -17.43
CA ASP A 249 17.64 -12.07 -18.78
C ASP A 249 18.69 -13.20 -18.89
N PHE A 250 19.31 -13.56 -17.77
CA PHE A 250 20.24 -14.71 -17.65
C PHE A 250 19.51 -16.03 -17.33
N GLY A 251 18.18 -16.03 -17.14
CA GLY A 251 17.38 -17.23 -16.94
C GLY A 251 17.35 -18.13 -18.18
N LYS A 252 17.40 -19.44 -17.98
CA LYS A 252 17.49 -20.42 -19.08
C LYS A 252 16.12 -20.78 -19.66
N ASN A 253 15.05 -20.61 -18.89
CA ASN A 253 13.69 -21.05 -19.21
C ASN A 253 12.71 -19.90 -19.50
N GLN A 254 13.17 -18.85 -20.17
CA GLN A 254 12.40 -17.61 -20.39
C GLN A 254 11.04 -17.85 -21.07
N SER A 255 10.98 -18.74 -22.08
CA SER A 255 9.72 -19.06 -22.76
C SER A 255 8.73 -19.75 -21.83
N ALA A 256 9.20 -20.73 -21.04
CA ALA A 256 8.36 -21.40 -20.04
C ALA A 256 7.90 -20.44 -18.93
N ALA A 257 8.79 -19.54 -18.48
CA ALA A 257 8.45 -18.50 -17.51
C ALA A 257 7.32 -17.59 -18.03
N LYS A 258 7.43 -17.10 -19.28
CA LYS A 258 6.37 -16.30 -19.90
C LYS A 258 5.04 -17.07 -20.01
N SER A 259 5.09 -18.33 -20.46
CA SER A 259 3.89 -19.19 -20.56
C SER A 259 3.23 -19.40 -19.20
N LEU A 260 4.02 -19.62 -18.14
CA LEU A 260 3.52 -19.75 -16.77
C LEU A 260 2.85 -18.44 -16.31
N MET A 261 3.46 -17.28 -16.55
CA MET A 261 2.89 -15.99 -16.18
C MET A 261 1.55 -15.74 -16.89
N VAL A 262 1.47 -16.06 -18.19
CA VAL A 262 0.20 -15.98 -18.97
C VAL A 262 -0.85 -16.89 -18.36
N PHE A 263 -0.52 -18.16 -18.04
CA PHE A 263 -1.46 -19.10 -17.43
C PHE A 263 -1.98 -18.61 -16.08
N MET A 264 -1.09 -18.18 -15.20
CA MET A 264 -1.45 -17.69 -13.87
C MET A 264 -2.24 -16.37 -13.89
N SER A 265 -2.17 -15.60 -14.98
CA SER A 265 -2.87 -14.33 -15.17
C SER A 265 -4.18 -14.46 -15.94
N GLN A 266 -4.55 -15.67 -16.39
CA GLN A 266 -5.86 -15.91 -16.99
C GLN A 266 -6.98 -15.68 -15.98
N SER A 267 -8.09 -15.08 -16.42
CA SER A 267 -9.21 -14.76 -15.52
C SER A 267 -9.71 -15.98 -14.75
N SER A 268 -9.77 -17.18 -15.38
CA SER A 268 -10.20 -18.42 -14.69
C SER A 268 -9.24 -18.90 -13.59
N ALA A 269 -7.94 -18.60 -13.70
CA ALA A 269 -6.96 -18.91 -12.67
C ALA A 269 -7.00 -17.89 -11.55
N VAL A 270 -7.09 -16.60 -11.90
CA VAL A 270 -7.16 -15.47 -10.96
C VAL A 270 -8.46 -15.52 -10.14
N GLU A 271 -9.61 -15.83 -10.76
CA GLU A 271 -10.89 -15.97 -10.06
C GLU A 271 -10.83 -17.05 -8.96
N LYS A 272 -10.19 -18.20 -9.24
CA LYS A 272 -9.98 -19.25 -8.23
C LYS A 272 -9.09 -18.79 -7.06
N LEU A 273 -8.07 -17.95 -7.33
CA LEU A 273 -7.24 -17.36 -6.25
C LEU A 273 -8.09 -16.40 -5.40
N VAL A 274 -8.87 -15.54 -6.05
CA VAL A 274 -9.77 -14.61 -5.37
C VAL A 274 -10.81 -15.36 -4.51
N GLU A 275 -11.44 -16.41 -5.05
CA GLU A 275 -12.38 -17.27 -4.31
C GLU A 275 -11.70 -17.96 -3.13
N ALA A 276 -10.55 -18.60 -3.35
CA ALA A 276 -9.82 -19.33 -2.31
C ALA A 276 -9.36 -18.41 -1.16
N SER A 277 -9.04 -17.15 -1.46
CA SER A 277 -8.67 -16.15 -0.45
C SER A 277 -9.87 -15.43 0.18
N GLY A 278 -11.12 -15.75 -0.25
CA GLY A 278 -12.31 -15.03 0.20
C GLY A 278 -12.31 -13.55 -0.20
N GLY A 279 -11.76 -13.23 -1.37
CA GLY A 279 -11.68 -11.86 -1.88
C GLY A 279 -10.50 -11.04 -1.35
N TYR A 280 -9.58 -11.68 -0.63
CA TYR A 280 -8.39 -11.04 -0.06
C TYR A 280 -7.35 -10.69 -1.13
N ASP A 281 -7.09 -11.61 -2.07
CA ASP A 281 -6.18 -11.38 -3.18
C ASP A 281 -6.84 -10.50 -4.25
N LEU A 282 -6.17 -9.41 -4.63
CA LEU A 282 -6.72 -8.43 -5.56
C LEU A 282 -6.02 -8.47 -6.92
N PRO A 283 -6.79 -8.64 -8.01
CA PRO A 283 -6.24 -8.55 -9.37
C PRO A 283 -6.00 -7.10 -9.78
N SER A 284 -5.09 -6.93 -10.73
CA SER A 284 -4.71 -5.60 -11.25
C SER A 284 -5.39 -5.24 -12.58
N PHE A 285 -5.98 -6.21 -13.29
CA PHE A 285 -6.63 -5.98 -14.58
C PHE A 285 -8.10 -5.62 -14.42
N GLU A 286 -8.58 -4.68 -15.21
CA GLU A 286 -9.92 -4.07 -15.11
C GLU A 286 -11.06 -5.10 -15.08
N LYS A 287 -11.11 -6.05 -16.03
CA LYS A 287 -12.17 -7.06 -16.09
C LYS A 287 -12.15 -8.05 -14.93
N GLN A 288 -10.99 -8.27 -14.35
CA GLN A 288 -10.80 -9.19 -13.21
C GLN A 288 -11.28 -8.56 -11.88
N THR A 289 -11.45 -7.25 -11.81
CA THR A 289 -12.05 -6.57 -10.65
C THR A 289 -13.59 -6.74 -10.58
N LEU A 290 -14.19 -7.36 -11.59
CA LEU A 290 -15.62 -7.60 -11.70
C LEU A 290 -16.04 -9.02 -11.28
N PHE A 291 -15.15 -9.82 -10.71
CA PHE A 291 -15.48 -11.15 -10.24
C PHE A 291 -16.59 -11.12 -9.19
N LYS A 292 -17.43 -12.15 -9.17
CA LYS A 292 -18.61 -12.23 -8.32
C LYS A 292 -18.29 -12.36 -6.83
N THR A 293 -17.09 -12.84 -6.49
CA THR A 293 -16.67 -13.12 -5.11
C THR A 293 -16.95 -11.95 -4.17
N TRP A 294 -16.68 -10.70 -4.60
CA TRP A 294 -16.91 -9.52 -3.76
C TRP A 294 -18.38 -9.14 -3.63
N ALA A 295 -19.24 -9.54 -4.58
CA ALA A 295 -20.67 -9.23 -4.56
C ALA A 295 -21.49 -10.35 -3.87
N GLU A 296 -21.15 -11.62 -4.14
CA GLU A 296 -21.95 -12.77 -3.73
C GLU A 296 -21.47 -13.38 -2.42
N GLU A 297 -20.18 -13.42 -2.19
CA GLU A 297 -19.62 -14.06 -1.00
C GLU A 297 -19.26 -13.07 0.08
N GLY A 298 -19.05 -11.82 -0.27
CA GLY A 298 -18.51 -10.78 0.61
C GLY A 298 -17.37 -11.38 1.44
N PRO A 299 -16.28 -10.74 1.71
CA PRO A 299 -15.20 -11.40 2.40
C PRO A 299 -15.36 -11.34 3.92
N PRO A 300 -15.38 -12.48 4.57
CA PRO A 300 -15.98 -13.76 4.15
C PRO A 300 -17.47 -13.76 4.42
N LYS A 301 -18.23 -14.54 3.67
CA LYS A 301 -19.68 -14.66 3.82
C LYS A 301 -20.10 -14.96 5.26
N GLY A 302 -21.04 -14.17 5.75
CA GLY A 302 -21.59 -14.33 7.10
C GLY A 302 -20.72 -13.78 8.23
N THR A 303 -19.66 -13.03 7.94
CA THR A 303 -18.86 -12.30 8.95
C THR A 303 -19.11 -10.81 8.89
N LEU A 304 -18.67 -10.08 9.94
CA LEU A 304 -18.72 -8.61 9.98
C LEU A 304 -17.58 -7.96 9.17
N PHE A 305 -16.67 -8.75 8.67
CA PHE A 305 -15.58 -8.28 7.85
C PHE A 305 -16.11 -7.73 6.53
N HIS A 306 -15.73 -6.51 6.20
CA HIS A 306 -16.00 -5.87 4.92
C HIS A 306 -14.69 -5.51 4.23
N TYR A 307 -14.57 -5.89 2.98
CA TYR A 307 -13.50 -5.48 2.12
C TYR A 307 -14.05 -4.51 1.07
N PRO A 308 -13.61 -3.25 1.05
CA PRO A 308 -14.10 -2.31 0.04
C PRO A 308 -13.68 -2.81 -1.34
N ASN A 309 -14.61 -2.76 -2.30
CA ASN A 309 -14.25 -3.00 -3.70
C ASN A 309 -13.06 -2.08 -4.04
N PRO A 310 -11.95 -2.63 -4.55
CA PRO A 310 -10.63 -2.02 -4.45
C PRO A 310 -10.47 -0.66 -5.10
N TYR A 311 -11.33 -0.29 -6.05
CA TYR A 311 -11.04 0.85 -6.91
C TYR A 311 -12.09 1.96 -6.89
N ASN A 312 -13.20 1.83 -6.14
CA ASN A 312 -14.42 2.61 -6.39
C ASN A 312 -14.41 4.07 -5.91
N HIS A 313 -13.55 4.46 -4.98
CA HIS A 313 -13.62 5.80 -4.39
C HIS A 313 -12.31 6.31 -3.83
N GLN A 314 -11.22 5.62 -4.14
CA GLN A 314 -9.88 5.93 -3.67
C GLN A 314 -8.91 6.05 -4.84
N ILE A 315 -7.97 6.96 -4.73
CA ILE A 315 -6.85 7.08 -5.66
C ILE A 315 -5.74 6.17 -5.12
N LEU A 316 -5.28 5.23 -5.92
CA LEU A 316 -4.17 4.37 -5.52
C LEU A 316 -2.88 5.18 -5.43
N SER A 317 -2.16 5.03 -4.32
CA SER A 317 -0.98 5.82 -3.99
C SER A 317 0.22 4.92 -3.74
N ILE A 318 1.34 5.26 -4.34
CA ILE A 318 2.64 4.65 -4.05
C ILE A 318 3.60 5.76 -3.61
N ALA A 319 4.25 5.57 -2.47
CA ALA A 319 5.21 6.54 -1.98
C ALA A 319 6.38 6.71 -2.96
N GLY A 320 6.82 7.93 -3.14
CA GLY A 320 7.87 8.28 -4.12
C GLY A 320 7.33 8.69 -5.49
N ALA A 321 6.11 8.31 -5.87
CA ALA A 321 5.47 8.81 -7.08
C ALA A 321 5.13 10.31 -6.96
N PRO A 322 5.15 11.08 -8.06
CA PRO A 322 5.41 10.68 -9.46
C PRO A 322 6.87 10.83 -9.92
N ALA A 323 7.83 10.74 -9.01
CA ALA A 323 9.25 10.91 -9.34
C ALA A 323 9.72 9.94 -10.45
N PRO A 324 10.73 10.30 -11.25
CA PRO A 324 11.38 9.34 -12.14
C PRO A 324 11.81 8.09 -11.36
N HIS A 325 11.67 6.91 -11.97
CA HIS A 325 11.80 5.62 -11.29
C HIS A 325 13.07 5.49 -10.43
N LYS A 326 14.21 5.94 -10.95
CA LYS A 326 15.49 5.89 -10.24
C LYS A 326 15.47 6.64 -8.90
N ILE A 327 14.80 7.79 -8.87
CA ILE A 327 14.69 8.63 -7.67
C ILE A 327 13.57 8.13 -6.77
N GLY A 328 12.41 7.81 -7.35
CA GLY A 328 11.24 7.32 -6.63
C GLY A 328 11.50 6.03 -5.88
N GLU A 329 12.24 5.11 -6.48
CA GLU A 329 12.67 3.86 -5.86
C GLU A 329 13.54 4.12 -4.62
N GLN A 330 14.49 5.05 -4.69
CA GLN A 330 15.34 5.39 -3.54
C GLN A 330 14.54 6.09 -2.42
N ILE A 331 13.64 7.02 -2.77
CA ILE A 331 12.73 7.65 -1.79
C ILE A 331 11.93 6.59 -1.06
N TYR A 332 11.43 5.59 -1.78
CA TYR A 332 10.64 4.49 -1.24
C TYR A 332 11.46 3.59 -0.33
N VAL A 333 12.54 3.03 -0.84
CA VAL A 333 13.36 2.02 -0.13
C VAL A 333 14.05 2.62 1.10
N GLN A 334 14.45 3.88 1.03
CA GLN A 334 15.01 4.58 2.19
C GLN A 334 13.93 5.09 3.16
N GLY A 335 12.65 5.04 2.79
CA GLY A 335 11.57 5.52 3.64
C GLY A 335 11.67 7.01 3.98
N ILE A 336 12.02 7.85 3.01
CA ILE A 336 12.28 9.28 3.26
C ILE A 336 11.08 9.96 3.93
N MET A 337 9.85 9.68 3.49
CA MET A 337 8.64 10.29 4.08
C MET A 337 8.42 9.90 5.54
N THR A 338 8.60 8.63 5.91
CA THR A 338 8.47 8.18 7.30
C THR A 338 9.58 8.76 8.16
N GLN A 339 10.81 8.81 7.65
CA GLN A 339 11.94 9.42 8.37
C GLN A 339 11.72 10.91 8.62
N MET A 340 11.23 11.68 7.63
CA MET A 340 10.87 13.10 7.81
C MET A 340 9.84 13.28 8.94
N ALA A 341 8.77 12.49 8.94
CA ALA A 341 7.74 12.55 9.99
C ALA A 341 8.32 12.27 11.38
N VAL A 342 9.14 11.22 11.51
CA VAL A 342 9.78 10.84 12.78
C VAL A 342 10.76 11.90 13.27
N ARG A 343 11.61 12.46 12.39
CA ARG A 343 12.59 13.50 12.73
C ARG A 343 11.89 14.76 13.25
N TYR A 344 10.86 15.23 12.53
CA TYR A 344 10.10 16.41 12.91
C TYR A 344 9.31 16.20 14.22
N TYR A 345 8.70 15.03 14.40
CA TYR A 345 8.02 14.68 15.65
C TYR A 345 8.98 14.67 16.86
N LYS A 346 10.18 14.14 16.69
CA LYS A 346 11.23 14.12 17.73
C LYS A 346 11.84 15.49 18.07
N GLY A 347 11.35 16.56 17.46
CA GLY A 347 11.73 17.92 17.79
C GLY A 347 12.78 18.54 16.87
N GLU A 348 13.16 17.85 15.77
CA GLU A 348 14.01 18.52 14.76
C GLU A 348 13.22 19.66 14.13
N ALA A 349 13.89 20.80 13.88
CA ALA A 349 13.24 21.95 13.25
C ALA A 349 12.78 21.60 11.82
N MET A 350 11.60 22.11 11.41
CA MET A 350 11.02 21.88 10.08
C MET A 350 12.06 22.09 8.96
N GLU A 351 12.73 23.24 8.96
CA GLU A 351 13.71 23.58 7.91
C GLU A 351 14.89 22.61 7.85
N LYS A 352 15.31 22.09 9.02
CA LYS A 352 16.39 21.09 9.08
C LYS A 352 15.95 19.75 8.55
N THR A 353 14.71 19.32 8.86
CA THR A 353 14.10 18.09 8.32
C THR A 353 13.96 18.17 6.80
N LEU A 354 13.49 19.32 6.27
CA LEU A 354 13.34 19.52 4.84
C LEU A 354 14.70 19.56 4.13
N ALA A 355 15.70 20.26 4.70
CA ALA A 355 17.04 20.32 4.14
C ALA A 355 17.74 18.95 4.12
N TRP A 356 17.51 18.13 5.16
CA TRP A 356 18.00 16.75 5.18
C TRP A 356 17.40 15.92 4.02
N ALA A 357 16.07 15.94 3.88
CA ALA A 357 15.41 15.18 2.82
C ALA A 357 15.80 15.65 1.41
N GLU A 358 15.95 16.95 1.21
CA GLU A 358 16.46 17.53 -0.04
C GLU A 358 17.86 17.00 -0.36
N GLY A 359 18.78 17.01 0.62
CA GLY A 359 20.14 16.50 0.44
C GLY A 359 20.22 15.02 0.11
N GLU A 360 19.37 14.17 0.75
CA GLU A 360 19.26 12.75 0.40
C GLU A 360 18.82 12.57 -1.06
N ILE A 361 17.76 13.29 -1.46
CA ILE A 361 17.19 13.18 -2.82
C ILE A 361 18.16 13.72 -3.88
N GLU A 362 18.89 14.79 -3.61
CA GLU A 362 19.96 15.25 -4.49
C GLU A 362 21.04 14.16 -4.68
N GLY A 363 21.34 13.41 -3.61
CA GLY A 363 22.23 12.24 -3.69
C GLY A 363 21.71 11.17 -4.63
N PHE A 364 20.41 10.84 -4.57
CA PHE A 364 19.77 9.85 -5.45
C PHE A 364 19.78 10.28 -6.92
N ALA A 365 19.60 11.56 -7.19
CA ALA A 365 19.61 12.10 -8.55
C ALA A 365 21.00 12.05 -9.21
N ARG A 366 22.08 12.11 -8.43
CA ARG A 366 23.47 12.09 -8.93
C ARG A 366 24.00 10.69 -9.25
N ASN A 367 23.49 9.66 -8.57
CA ASN A 367 23.88 8.24 -8.75
C ASN A 367 23.01 7.55 -9.79
#